data_6903fa69b8359e70f3450dc594c7911f
#
_entry.id   6903fa69b8359e70f3450dc594c7911f
#
_cell.length_a   1.000
_cell.length_b   1.000
_cell.length_c   1.000
_cell.angle_alpha   90.00
_cell.angle_beta   90.00
_cell.angle_gamma   90.00
#
_symmetry.space_group_name_H-M   'P 1'
#
loop_
_entity.id
_entity.type
_entity.pdbx_description
1 polymer ?
#
loop_
_entity_poly.entity_id
_entity_poly.type
_entity_poly.pdbx_seq_one_letter_code
_entity_poly.pdbx_strand_id
1 'polypeptide(L)'
;WWTVEDRANFEQRTKGLVQQYAKFEPLPGLFVNGELTLGENIGDLGGTAIALKAYRMSLQGKPAPVIDGFTAEQRFFLGNAQSSRLKWRPQILELIVKTDPHSPDKYRVNGVFANMQAFYDTYQVEAGDGLYLPEAQRVQIWQ
;
A
#
# COMPACT_ATOMS: atom_id res chain seq x y z
N TRP A 1 -8.06 -12.07 -23.96
CA TRP A 1 -6.76 -12.66 -23.58
C TRP A 1 -6.72 -13.13 -22.14
N TRP A 2 -7.68 -12.67 -21.30
CA TRP A 2 -7.91 -13.24 -19.99
C TRP A 2 -8.75 -14.49 -20.11
N THR A 3 -8.37 -15.55 -19.43
CA THR A 3 -9.27 -16.69 -19.26
C THR A 3 -10.40 -16.34 -18.29
N VAL A 4 -11.48 -17.12 -18.28
CA VAL A 4 -12.57 -16.94 -17.29
C VAL A 4 -12.03 -17.11 -15.86
N GLU A 5 -11.10 -18.06 -15.67
CA GLU A 5 -10.47 -18.34 -14.39
C GLU A 5 -9.55 -17.19 -13.93
N ASP A 6 -8.69 -16.66 -14.82
CA ASP A 6 -7.82 -15.52 -14.51
C ASP A 6 -8.63 -14.31 -14.07
N ARG A 7 -9.72 -14.03 -14.78
CA ARG A 7 -10.62 -12.95 -14.47
C ARG A 7 -11.27 -13.12 -13.09
N ALA A 8 -11.81 -14.32 -12.80
CA ALA A 8 -12.43 -14.61 -11.52
C ALA A 8 -11.43 -14.48 -10.36
N ASN A 9 -10.21 -14.98 -10.51
CA ASN A 9 -9.14 -14.86 -9.53
C ASN A 9 -8.74 -13.40 -9.30
N PHE A 10 -8.63 -12.62 -10.36
CA PHE A 10 -8.34 -11.17 -10.26
C PHE A 10 -9.46 -10.44 -9.52
N GLU A 11 -10.72 -10.66 -9.91
CA GLU A 11 -11.89 -10.02 -9.27
C GLU A 11 -11.99 -10.39 -7.78
N GLN A 12 -11.67 -11.61 -7.41
CA GLN A 12 -11.63 -12.03 -6.00
C GLN A 12 -10.56 -11.27 -5.21
N ARG A 13 -9.36 -11.12 -5.74
CA ARG A 13 -8.26 -10.40 -5.09
C ARG A 13 -8.55 -8.91 -4.99
N THR A 14 -9.03 -8.30 -6.07
CA THR A 14 -9.36 -6.87 -6.11
C THR A 14 -10.49 -6.51 -5.15
N LYS A 15 -11.47 -7.41 -4.95
CA LYS A 15 -12.54 -7.22 -3.96
C LYS A 15 -12.00 -7.06 -2.54
N GLY A 16 -10.96 -7.80 -2.16
CA GLY A 16 -10.28 -7.64 -0.87
C GLY A 16 -9.69 -6.24 -0.71
N LEU A 17 -9.05 -5.73 -1.77
CA LEU A 17 -8.46 -4.39 -1.75
C LEU A 17 -9.54 -3.30 -1.70
N VAL A 18 -10.62 -3.42 -2.48
CA VAL A 18 -11.77 -2.52 -2.40
C VAL A 18 -12.33 -2.44 -0.98
N GLN A 19 -12.53 -3.59 -0.33
CA GLN A 19 -13.07 -3.66 1.03
C GLN A 19 -12.10 -3.10 2.08
N GLN A 20 -10.80 -3.25 1.89
CA GLN A 20 -9.80 -2.65 2.76
C GLN A 20 -9.86 -1.12 2.69
N TYR A 21 -9.81 -0.56 1.48
CA TYR A 21 -9.80 0.89 1.29
C TYR A 21 -11.13 1.56 1.66
N ALA A 22 -12.26 0.90 1.47
CA ALA A 22 -13.57 1.39 1.89
C ALA A 22 -13.72 1.57 3.42
N LYS A 23 -12.80 1.04 4.22
CA LYS A 23 -12.77 1.24 5.68
C LYS A 23 -11.99 2.48 6.11
N PHE A 24 -11.23 3.10 5.21
CA PHE A 24 -10.45 4.29 5.53
C PHE A 24 -11.33 5.53 5.57
N GLU A 25 -11.26 6.24 6.68
CA GLU A 25 -12.03 7.44 6.99
C GLU A 25 -11.07 8.65 7.08
N PRO A 26 -10.82 9.38 5.97
CA PRO A 26 -9.96 10.55 5.96
C PRO A 26 -10.52 11.76 6.72
N LEU A 27 -11.84 11.89 6.78
CA LEU A 27 -12.57 12.90 7.56
C LEU A 27 -13.77 12.23 8.24
N PRO A 28 -14.26 12.73 9.38
CA PRO A 28 -15.40 12.15 10.08
C PRO A 28 -16.62 11.95 9.17
N GLY A 29 -17.08 10.70 9.06
CA GLY A 29 -18.22 10.31 8.22
C GLY A 29 -17.94 10.24 6.72
N LEU A 30 -16.70 10.49 6.27
CA LEU A 30 -16.32 10.43 4.86
C LEU A 30 -15.32 9.29 4.65
N PHE A 31 -15.73 8.29 3.88
CA PHE A 31 -14.92 7.11 3.58
C PHE A 31 -14.35 7.15 2.17
N VAL A 32 -13.21 6.49 1.97
CA VAL A 32 -12.62 6.30 0.65
C VAL A 32 -13.53 5.41 -0.19
N ASN A 33 -13.75 5.79 -1.45
CA ASN A 33 -14.42 4.92 -2.41
C ASN A 33 -13.42 3.91 -2.97
N GLY A 34 -13.40 2.70 -2.39
CA GLY A 34 -12.46 1.65 -2.75
C GLY A 34 -12.59 1.17 -4.20
N GLU A 35 -13.77 1.29 -4.82
CA GLU A 35 -13.96 0.94 -6.23
C GLU A 35 -13.40 2.03 -7.16
N LEU A 36 -13.65 3.30 -6.85
CA LEU A 36 -13.10 4.44 -7.61
C LEU A 36 -11.56 4.42 -7.59
N THR A 37 -10.97 4.10 -6.44
CA THR A 37 -9.52 4.17 -6.23
C THR A 37 -8.80 2.85 -6.53
N LEU A 38 -9.50 1.79 -6.94
CA LEU A 38 -8.95 0.44 -7.09
C LEU A 38 -7.75 0.38 -8.03
N GLY A 39 -7.84 1.01 -9.20
CA GLY A 39 -6.77 0.97 -10.19
C GLY A 39 -5.46 1.52 -9.66
N GLU A 40 -5.53 2.68 -9.02
CA GLU A 40 -4.37 3.34 -8.42
C GLU A 40 -3.82 2.57 -7.21
N ASN A 41 -4.69 2.01 -6.38
CA ASN A 41 -4.28 1.18 -5.24
C ASN A 41 -3.56 -0.10 -5.69
N ILE A 42 -3.97 -0.72 -6.80
CA ILE A 42 -3.27 -1.86 -7.42
C ILE A 42 -1.90 -1.41 -7.92
N GLY A 43 -1.84 -0.25 -8.59
CA GLY A 43 -0.60 0.34 -9.08
C GLY A 43 0.39 0.62 -7.96
N ASP A 44 -0.06 1.22 -6.87
CA ASP A 44 0.76 1.53 -5.69
C ASP A 44 1.29 0.24 -5.02
N LEU A 45 0.44 -0.77 -4.83
CA LEU A 45 0.83 -2.04 -4.21
C LEU A 45 1.84 -2.81 -5.09
N GLY A 46 1.52 -2.97 -6.37
CA GLY A 46 2.38 -3.66 -7.32
C GLY A 46 3.68 -2.90 -7.57
N GLY A 47 3.60 -1.59 -7.76
CA GLY A 47 4.76 -0.72 -7.99
C GLY A 47 5.74 -0.73 -6.81
N THR A 48 5.24 -0.64 -5.58
CA THR A 48 6.07 -0.71 -4.37
C THR A 48 6.75 -2.08 -4.23
N ALA A 49 6.03 -3.18 -4.50
CA ALA A 49 6.59 -4.54 -4.46
C ALA A 49 7.69 -4.73 -5.52
N ILE A 50 7.46 -4.27 -6.75
CA ILE A 50 8.44 -4.32 -7.84
C ILE A 50 9.66 -3.46 -7.52
N ALA A 51 9.47 -2.25 -7.01
CA ALA A 51 10.56 -1.36 -6.62
C ALA A 51 11.44 -1.97 -5.51
N LEU A 52 10.84 -2.60 -4.49
CA LEU A 52 11.58 -3.29 -3.45
C LEU A 52 12.38 -4.47 -4.02
N LYS A 53 11.77 -5.25 -4.91
CA LYS A 53 12.46 -6.35 -5.60
C LYS A 53 13.64 -5.84 -6.43
N ALA A 54 13.45 -4.79 -7.21
CA ALA A 54 14.50 -4.17 -8.01
C ALA A 54 15.64 -3.65 -7.12
N TYR A 55 15.30 -3.00 -6.00
CA TYR A 55 16.28 -2.56 -5.02
C TYR A 55 17.10 -3.73 -4.48
N ARG A 56 16.47 -4.82 -4.02
CA ARG A 56 17.17 -6.02 -3.55
C ARG A 56 18.08 -6.61 -4.61
N MET A 57 17.64 -6.67 -5.86
CA MET A 57 18.44 -7.14 -6.99
C MET A 57 19.66 -6.24 -7.25
N SER A 58 19.54 -4.93 -7.09
CA SER A 58 20.64 -3.98 -7.29
C SER A 58 21.79 -4.17 -6.33
N LEU A 59 21.55 -4.77 -5.16
CA LEU A 59 22.56 -5.09 -4.16
C LEU A 59 23.46 -6.27 -4.59
N GLN A 60 23.04 -7.08 -5.58
CA GLN A 60 23.83 -8.23 -6.08
C GLN A 60 24.30 -9.18 -4.96
N GLY A 61 23.45 -9.40 -3.94
CA GLY A 61 23.80 -10.21 -2.77
C GLY A 61 24.76 -9.56 -1.76
N LYS A 62 25.17 -8.31 -2.00
CA LYS A 62 26.03 -7.58 -1.05
C LYS A 62 25.18 -6.99 0.07
N PRO A 63 25.70 -6.96 1.31
CA PRO A 63 24.99 -6.30 2.40
C PRO A 63 24.93 -4.80 2.15
N ALA A 64 23.74 -4.22 2.34
CA ALA A 64 23.57 -2.78 2.27
C ALA A 64 23.98 -2.13 3.62
N PRO A 65 24.57 -0.94 3.61
CA PRO A 65 24.97 -0.26 4.84
C PRO A 65 23.77 0.16 5.68
N VAL A 66 23.94 0.14 7.00
CA VAL A 66 23.07 0.86 7.93
C VAL A 66 23.49 2.33 7.87
N ILE A 67 22.54 3.25 7.66
CA ILE A 67 22.78 4.69 7.59
C ILE A 67 21.83 5.37 8.56
N ASP A 68 22.35 6.24 9.41
CA ASP A 68 21.58 6.96 10.44
C ASP A 68 20.75 6.02 11.35
N GLY A 69 21.25 4.82 11.62
CA GLY A 69 20.57 3.81 12.43
C GLY A 69 19.50 3.01 11.69
N PHE A 70 19.24 3.28 10.41
CA PHE A 70 18.22 2.58 9.61
C PHE A 70 18.85 1.55 8.68
N THR A 71 18.26 0.35 8.64
CA THR A 71 18.60 -0.66 7.64
C THR A 71 18.21 -0.19 6.24
N ALA A 72 18.70 -0.85 5.24
CA ALA A 72 18.39 -0.52 3.85
C ALA A 72 16.89 -0.63 3.53
N GLU A 73 16.22 -1.66 4.01
CA GLU A 73 14.77 -1.82 3.78
C GLU A 73 13.94 -0.83 4.60
N GLN A 74 14.37 -0.50 5.83
CA GLN A 74 13.74 0.60 6.57
C GLN A 74 13.82 1.90 5.80
N ARG A 75 14.98 2.24 5.22
CA ARG A 75 15.11 3.44 4.39
C ARG A 75 14.27 3.40 3.12
N PHE A 76 14.11 2.21 2.50
CA PHE A 76 13.21 2.06 1.35
C PHE A 76 11.77 2.45 1.70
N PHE A 77 11.21 1.88 2.76
CA PHE A 77 9.86 2.19 3.20
C PHE A 77 9.72 3.65 3.66
N LEU A 78 10.67 4.18 4.40
CA LEU A 78 10.67 5.59 4.82
C LEU A 78 10.74 6.53 3.62
N GLY A 79 11.57 6.24 2.62
CA GLY A 79 11.68 7.03 1.39
C GLY A 79 10.37 7.03 0.59
N ASN A 80 9.73 5.87 0.46
CA ASN A 80 8.41 5.78 -0.16
C ASN A 80 7.37 6.61 0.61
N ALA A 81 7.33 6.50 1.94
CA ALA A 81 6.41 7.26 2.77
C ALA A 81 6.63 8.79 2.69
N GLN A 82 7.88 9.23 2.55
CA GLN A 82 8.19 10.65 2.40
C GLN A 82 7.63 11.25 1.11
N SER A 83 7.56 10.49 0.02
CA SER A 83 7.00 10.96 -1.26
C SER A 83 5.52 11.31 -1.17
N SER A 84 4.79 10.69 -0.23
CA SER A 84 3.36 10.92 0.01
C SER A 84 3.09 11.73 1.28
N ARG A 85 4.08 12.48 1.78
CA ARG A 85 3.94 13.30 2.99
C ARG A 85 3.24 14.62 2.67
N LEU A 86 1.96 14.55 2.35
CA LEU A 86 1.11 15.70 2.07
C LEU A 86 0.07 15.91 3.18
N LYS A 87 -0.32 17.17 3.36
CA LYS A 87 -1.40 17.57 4.27
C LYS A 87 -2.35 18.50 3.54
N TRP A 88 -3.57 18.05 3.36
CA TRP A 88 -4.64 18.78 2.70
C TRP A 88 -5.47 19.62 3.67
N ARG A 89 -5.99 20.73 3.19
CA ARG A 89 -7.06 21.44 3.92
C ARG A 89 -8.34 20.57 3.85
N PRO A 90 -9.18 20.53 4.90
CA PRO A 90 -10.34 19.64 4.94
C PRO A 90 -11.25 19.75 3.72
N GLN A 91 -11.51 20.95 3.20
CA GLN A 91 -12.38 21.16 2.05
C GLN A 91 -11.80 20.57 0.76
N ILE A 92 -10.48 20.65 0.58
CA ILE A 92 -9.79 20.06 -0.57
C ILE A 92 -9.73 18.54 -0.41
N LEU A 93 -9.47 18.03 0.79
CA LEU A 93 -9.48 16.59 1.06
C LEU A 93 -10.87 15.99 0.79
N GLU A 94 -11.94 16.66 1.19
CA GLU A 94 -13.30 16.23 0.89
C GLU A 94 -13.56 16.13 -0.61
N LEU A 95 -13.13 17.12 -1.40
CA LEU A 95 -13.23 17.11 -2.85
C LEU A 95 -12.45 15.94 -3.46
N ILE A 96 -11.19 15.75 -3.06
CA ILE A 96 -10.31 14.68 -3.52
C ILE A 96 -10.98 13.32 -3.26
N VAL A 97 -11.43 13.06 -2.03
CA VAL A 97 -12.06 11.77 -1.67
C VAL A 97 -13.30 11.46 -2.52
N LYS A 98 -14.02 12.49 -2.94
CA LYS A 98 -15.25 12.30 -3.75
C LYS A 98 -14.99 12.15 -5.25
N THR A 99 -13.89 12.67 -5.77
CA THR A 99 -13.72 12.84 -7.23
C THR A 99 -12.43 12.28 -7.79
N ASP A 100 -11.38 12.13 -6.97
CA ASP A 100 -10.06 11.69 -7.44
C ASP A 100 -9.96 10.15 -7.43
N PRO A 101 -9.46 9.51 -8.50
CA PRO A 101 -9.22 8.08 -8.52
C PRO A 101 -8.06 7.64 -7.62
N HIS A 102 -7.27 8.58 -7.10
CA HIS A 102 -6.21 8.28 -6.12
C HIS A 102 -6.77 8.31 -4.70
N SER A 103 -6.39 7.33 -3.91
CA SER A 103 -6.62 7.39 -2.47
C SER A 103 -5.83 8.55 -1.84
N PRO A 104 -6.31 9.19 -0.76
CA PRO A 104 -5.53 10.21 -0.06
C PRO A 104 -4.16 9.67 0.37
N ASP A 105 -3.13 10.52 0.31
CA ASP A 105 -1.71 10.17 0.44
C ASP A 105 -1.38 9.24 1.61
N LYS A 106 -1.98 9.48 2.79
CA LYS A 106 -1.82 8.60 3.95
C LYS A 106 -2.16 7.14 3.63
N TYR A 107 -3.16 6.90 2.81
CA TYR A 107 -3.65 5.54 2.51
C TYR A 107 -2.93 4.92 1.32
N ARG A 108 -2.34 5.73 0.44
CA ARG A 108 -1.41 5.24 -0.59
C ARG A 108 -0.16 4.60 0.02
N VAL A 109 0.21 5.01 1.22
CA VAL A 109 1.31 4.42 1.99
C VAL A 109 0.80 3.31 2.91
N ASN A 110 -0.07 3.67 3.86
CA ASN A 110 -0.47 2.76 4.93
C ASN A 110 -1.28 1.56 4.42
N GLY A 111 -2.16 1.79 3.43
CA GLY A 111 -2.93 0.72 2.79
C GLY A 111 -2.06 -0.26 2.01
N VAL A 112 -0.98 0.24 1.38
CA VAL A 112 -0.01 -0.59 0.67
C VAL A 112 0.85 -1.39 1.64
N PHE A 113 1.48 -0.74 2.62
CA PHE A 113 2.41 -1.39 3.55
C PHE A 113 1.75 -2.48 4.37
N ALA A 114 0.49 -2.28 4.78
CA ALA A 114 -0.28 -3.28 5.51
C ALA A 114 -0.47 -4.61 4.76
N ASN A 115 -0.30 -4.62 3.42
CA ASN A 115 -0.37 -5.83 2.60
C ASN A 115 1.01 -6.48 2.33
N MET A 116 2.12 -5.80 2.63
CA MET A 116 3.46 -6.24 2.25
C MET A 116 4.16 -7.01 3.37
N GLN A 117 4.36 -8.32 3.21
CA GLN A 117 5.11 -9.14 4.18
C GLN A 117 6.48 -8.53 4.52
N ALA A 118 7.20 -8.00 3.53
CA ALA A 118 8.49 -7.35 3.74
C ALA A 118 8.42 -6.17 4.72
N PHE A 119 7.31 -5.44 4.81
CA PHE A 119 7.11 -4.38 5.79
C PHE A 119 7.03 -4.97 7.21
N TYR A 120 6.30 -6.06 7.38
CA TYR A 120 6.21 -6.78 8.66
C TYR A 120 7.57 -7.28 9.12
N ASP A 121 8.33 -7.90 8.22
CA ASP A 121 9.67 -8.42 8.52
C ASP A 121 10.65 -7.29 8.88
N THR A 122 10.55 -6.16 8.18
CA THR A 122 11.45 -5.00 8.36
C THR A 122 11.22 -4.28 9.68
N TYR A 123 9.97 -4.13 10.10
CA TYR A 123 9.59 -3.36 11.29
C TYR A 123 9.10 -4.21 12.46
N GLN A 124 9.11 -5.54 12.31
CA GLN A 124 8.63 -6.49 13.34
C GLN A 124 7.18 -6.18 13.73
N VAL A 125 6.31 -5.95 12.72
CA VAL A 125 4.90 -5.57 12.95
C VAL A 125 4.13 -6.76 13.50
N GLU A 126 3.46 -6.56 14.63
CA GLU A 126 2.73 -7.57 15.37
C GLU A 126 1.25 -7.20 15.56
N ALA A 127 0.46 -8.17 16.00
CA ALA A 127 -0.96 -7.94 16.31
C ALA A 127 -1.10 -6.87 17.41
N GLY A 128 -1.86 -5.82 17.11
CA GLY A 128 -2.05 -4.64 17.97
C GLY A 128 -1.38 -3.38 17.42
N ASP A 129 -0.44 -3.51 16.47
CA ASP A 129 0.15 -2.36 15.80
C ASP A 129 -0.83 -1.69 14.82
N GLY A 130 -0.68 -0.38 14.63
CA GLY A 130 -1.62 0.43 13.85
C GLY A 130 -1.73 0.06 12.35
N LEU A 131 -0.72 -0.59 11.78
CA LEU A 131 -0.73 -1.07 10.39
C LEU A 131 -0.85 -2.61 10.28
N TYR A 132 -1.09 -3.28 11.40
CA TYR A 132 -1.27 -4.73 11.36
C TYR A 132 -2.54 -5.12 10.62
N LEU A 133 -2.40 -6.03 9.68
CA LEU A 133 -3.49 -6.71 8.98
C LEU A 133 -3.22 -8.23 9.05
N PRO A 134 -4.17 -9.06 9.53
CA PRO A 134 -4.01 -10.50 9.54
C PRO A 134 -3.60 -11.04 8.17
N GLU A 135 -2.68 -12.00 8.12
CA GLU A 135 -2.12 -12.52 6.87
C GLU A 135 -3.22 -12.94 5.87
N ALA A 136 -4.27 -13.61 6.34
CA ALA A 136 -5.41 -14.03 5.51
C ALA A 136 -6.21 -12.85 4.90
N GLN A 137 -6.01 -11.62 5.39
CA GLN A 137 -6.64 -10.40 4.86
C GLN A 137 -5.70 -9.57 3.98
N ARG A 138 -4.41 -9.93 3.93
CA ARG A 138 -3.44 -9.22 3.08
C ARG A 138 -3.68 -9.56 1.63
N VAL A 139 -3.75 -8.54 0.80
CA VAL A 139 -4.03 -8.69 -0.63
C VAL A 139 -2.73 -8.74 -1.41
N GLN A 140 -2.61 -9.77 -2.26
CA GLN A 140 -1.54 -9.89 -3.26
C GLN A 140 -2.20 -10.02 -4.63
N ILE A 141 -2.06 -8.98 -5.46
CA ILE A 141 -2.67 -8.97 -6.80
C ILE A 141 -1.80 -9.77 -7.78
N TRP A 142 -0.50 -9.47 -7.78
CA TRP A 142 0.48 -10.11 -8.65
C TRP A 142 1.37 -11.04 -7.83
N GLN A 143 1.44 -12.29 -8.21
CA GLN A 143 2.33 -13.29 -7.63
C GLN A 143 3.41 -13.69 -8.64
#